data_b906ef2d6d17c64cf625cffefde5cfda
#
_entry.id   b906ef2d6d17c64cf625cffefde5cfda
#
_cell.length_a   1.000
_cell.length_b   1.000
_cell.length_c   1.000
_cell.angle_alpha   90.00
_cell.angle_beta   90.00
_cell.angle_gamma   90.00
#
_symmetry.space_group_name_H-M   'P 1'
#
loop_
_entity.id
_entity.type
_entity.pdbx_description
1 polymer ?
#
loop_
_entity_poly.entity_id
_entity_poly.type
_entity_poly.pdbx_seq_one_letter_code
_entity_poly.pdbx_strand_id
1 'polypeptide(L)'
;MATILDRYGVKEVMDGTFYQITEDGNIGAPVLYLDSLKVSTVEQTAENTSARGGKGNVELVSWDFNKEITVTLEDALFSAKSLAIMYGSVNANGEAVVDTTETIYRTFRVDQIENGKVQLRGGKEFTLPTEEGKVKYYAADVTASTQGAPEAAYVTVVVDGKSIQEIDISPDTFPGNYAFVGDTYIRSEITGRDEAFQVILPKVKMQSEVTLTLEADGDPTTFNMNLKVLRPAKGPMMKLVKYDL
;
A
#
# COMPACT_ATOMS: atom_id res chain seq x y z
N MET A 1 6.35 -24.72 -32.80
CA MET A 1 7.52 -25.15 -32.01
C MET A 1 8.19 -23.88 -31.55
N ALA A 2 8.14 -23.56 -30.25
CA ALA A 2 8.88 -22.42 -29.73
C ALA A 2 10.38 -22.70 -29.95
N THR A 3 11.06 -21.78 -30.59
CA THR A 3 12.48 -21.89 -30.86
C THR A 3 13.21 -21.71 -29.53
N ILE A 4 14.12 -22.64 -29.21
CA ILE A 4 14.93 -22.64 -27.96
C ILE A 4 15.76 -21.32 -27.78
N LEU A 5 15.70 -20.44 -28.74
CA LEU A 5 16.45 -19.18 -28.79
C LEU A 5 15.61 -17.92 -28.57
N ASP A 6 14.33 -18.04 -28.23
CA ASP A 6 13.50 -16.87 -27.95
C ASP A 6 13.94 -16.23 -26.63
N ARG A 7 14.54 -15.05 -26.74
CA ARG A 7 15.00 -14.22 -25.63
C ARG A 7 14.14 -12.97 -25.55
N TYR A 8 13.84 -12.56 -24.34
CA TYR A 8 12.97 -11.42 -24.09
C TYR A 8 13.63 -10.46 -23.10
N GLY A 9 13.44 -9.16 -23.35
CA GLY A 9 13.75 -8.11 -22.41
C GLY A 9 12.50 -7.65 -21.67
N VAL A 10 12.63 -7.33 -20.39
CA VAL A 10 11.58 -6.70 -19.56
C VAL A 10 12.02 -5.28 -19.27
N LYS A 11 11.17 -4.30 -19.52
CA LYS A 11 11.48 -2.89 -19.27
C LYS A 11 10.44 -2.21 -18.38
N GLU A 12 9.20 -2.62 -18.46
CA GLU A 12 8.09 -1.94 -17.81
C GLU A 12 7.74 -2.57 -16.46
N VAL A 13 7.24 -1.75 -15.55
CA VAL A 13 6.62 -2.19 -14.31
C VAL A 13 5.32 -2.92 -14.63
N MET A 14 4.87 -3.79 -13.75
CA MET A 14 3.58 -4.47 -13.93
C MET A 14 2.43 -3.67 -13.34
N ASP A 15 1.27 -3.73 -14.00
CA ASP A 15 0.00 -3.36 -13.41
C ASP A 15 -0.47 -4.49 -12.51
N GLY A 16 -0.81 -4.18 -11.27
CA GLY A 16 -1.12 -5.17 -10.24
C GLY A 16 -2.60 -5.25 -9.91
N THR A 17 -3.17 -6.45 -9.90
CA THR A 17 -4.55 -6.66 -9.43
C THR A 17 -4.59 -7.68 -8.30
N PHE A 18 -5.20 -7.29 -7.18
CA PHE A 18 -5.51 -8.19 -6.08
C PHE A 18 -6.92 -8.75 -6.25
N TYR A 19 -7.07 -10.04 -5.98
CA TYR A 19 -8.32 -10.77 -6.07
C TYR A 19 -8.64 -11.46 -4.76
N GLN A 20 -9.92 -11.62 -4.48
CA GLN A 20 -10.36 -12.54 -3.42
C GLN A 20 -9.95 -13.97 -3.78
N ILE A 21 -9.76 -14.79 -2.74
CA ILE A 21 -9.58 -16.23 -2.91
C ILE A 21 -10.90 -16.89 -2.54
N THR A 22 -11.50 -17.66 -3.46
CA THR A 22 -12.73 -18.40 -3.20
C THR A 22 -12.49 -19.55 -2.19
N GLU A 23 -13.55 -20.09 -1.63
CA GLU A 23 -13.47 -21.25 -0.72
C GLU A 23 -12.76 -22.46 -1.36
N ASP A 24 -12.90 -22.64 -2.65
CA ASP A 24 -12.21 -23.68 -3.42
C ASP A 24 -10.71 -23.36 -3.69
N GLY A 25 -10.23 -22.18 -3.28
CA GLY A 25 -8.86 -21.73 -3.49
C GLY A 25 -8.57 -21.18 -4.88
N ASN A 26 -9.59 -20.83 -5.66
CA ASN A 26 -9.45 -20.20 -6.97
C ASN A 26 -9.43 -18.66 -6.86
N ILE A 27 -8.98 -18.00 -7.93
CA ILE A 27 -9.04 -16.55 -8.08
C ILE A 27 -10.52 -16.14 -8.23
N GLY A 28 -10.99 -15.27 -7.32
CA GLY A 28 -12.36 -14.77 -7.27
C GLY A 28 -12.49 -13.36 -7.87
N ALA A 29 -13.33 -12.52 -7.25
CA ALA A 29 -13.56 -11.15 -7.71
C ALA A 29 -12.34 -10.24 -7.47
N PRO A 30 -12.08 -9.25 -8.36
CA PRO A 30 -11.04 -8.26 -8.13
C PRO A 30 -11.38 -7.36 -6.94
N VAL A 31 -10.36 -7.08 -6.12
CA VAL A 31 -10.48 -6.26 -4.90
C VAL A 31 -9.82 -4.91 -5.10
N LEU A 32 -8.61 -4.89 -5.64
CA LEU A 32 -7.80 -3.68 -5.82
C LEU A 32 -7.03 -3.77 -7.12
N TYR A 33 -7.02 -2.69 -7.87
CA TYR A 33 -6.21 -2.51 -9.07
C TYR A 33 -5.21 -1.38 -8.84
N LEU A 34 -3.95 -1.60 -9.21
CA LEU A 34 -2.83 -0.67 -9.08
C LEU A 34 -2.24 -0.44 -10.46
N ASP A 35 -2.40 0.77 -10.99
CA ASP A 35 -1.90 1.22 -12.29
C ASP A 35 -0.86 2.35 -12.16
N SER A 36 -0.46 2.67 -10.93
CA SER A 36 0.52 3.73 -10.62
C SER A 36 1.80 3.22 -9.97
N LEU A 37 2.10 1.93 -10.15
CA LEU A 37 3.33 1.34 -9.62
C LEU A 37 4.57 1.95 -10.28
N LYS A 38 5.56 2.31 -9.48
CA LYS A 38 6.89 2.79 -9.93
C LYS A 38 7.88 1.64 -10.01
N VAL A 39 7.77 0.69 -9.08
CA VAL A 39 8.66 -0.47 -9.00
C VAL A 39 7.83 -1.70 -8.64
N SER A 40 8.15 -2.81 -9.27
CA SER A 40 7.64 -4.12 -8.90
C SER A 40 8.77 -5.13 -8.94
N THR A 41 9.07 -5.73 -7.79
CA THR A 41 10.17 -6.70 -7.64
C THR A 41 9.61 -8.03 -7.17
N VAL A 42 10.01 -9.10 -7.84
CA VAL A 42 9.72 -10.48 -7.43
C VAL A 42 11.05 -11.13 -7.07
N GLU A 43 11.18 -11.55 -5.83
CA GLU A 43 12.38 -12.20 -5.31
C GLU A 43 12.06 -13.63 -4.89
N GLN A 44 12.94 -14.57 -5.24
CA GLN A 44 12.88 -15.96 -4.77
C GLN A 44 14.16 -16.31 -4.06
N THR A 45 14.03 -16.78 -2.83
CA THR A 45 15.15 -17.29 -2.01
C THR A 45 14.92 -18.76 -1.64
N ALA A 46 15.99 -19.44 -1.29
CA ALA A 46 15.97 -20.79 -0.71
C ALA A 46 17.14 -20.96 0.24
N GLU A 47 16.94 -21.75 1.26
CA GLU A 47 18.02 -22.21 2.13
C GLU A 47 18.62 -23.48 1.55
N ASN A 48 19.91 -23.75 1.87
CA ASN A 48 20.55 -24.99 1.50
C ASN A 48 21.27 -25.63 2.67
N THR A 49 21.43 -26.93 2.60
CA THR A 49 22.31 -27.71 3.49
C THR A 49 23.17 -28.66 2.69
N SER A 50 24.36 -28.91 3.14
CA SER A 50 25.29 -29.76 2.40
C SER A 50 25.90 -30.86 3.28
N ALA A 51 26.09 -32.03 2.66
CA ALA A 51 26.96 -33.07 3.22
C ALA A 51 28.40 -32.81 2.79
N ARG A 52 29.31 -32.81 3.75
CA ARG A 52 30.74 -32.59 3.54
C ARG A 52 31.53 -33.79 4.01
N GLY A 53 32.68 -34.06 3.38
CA GLY A 53 33.51 -35.17 3.76
C GLY A 53 34.76 -35.32 2.91
N GLY A 54 35.57 -36.35 3.23
CA GLY A 54 36.83 -36.62 2.54
C GLY A 54 37.98 -35.70 3.00
N LYS A 55 39.15 -35.85 2.32
CA LYS A 55 40.29 -34.97 2.60
C LYS A 55 40.00 -33.54 2.16
N GLY A 56 40.12 -32.60 3.12
CA GLY A 56 39.81 -31.20 2.87
C GLY A 56 38.37 -30.83 3.17
N ASN A 57 37.52 -31.73 3.65
CA ASN A 57 36.13 -31.49 4.05
C ASN A 57 35.33 -30.79 2.96
N VAL A 58 35.46 -31.23 1.74
CA VAL A 58 34.79 -30.66 0.57
C VAL A 58 33.27 -30.94 0.57
N GLU A 59 32.49 -30.07 -0.05
CA GLU A 59 31.09 -30.30 -0.24
C GLU A 59 30.86 -31.41 -1.25
N LEU A 60 30.06 -32.41 -0.89
CA LEU A 60 29.78 -33.60 -1.69
C LEU A 60 28.40 -33.58 -2.30
N VAL A 61 27.40 -33.13 -1.54
CA VAL A 61 25.99 -33.05 -1.96
C VAL A 61 25.35 -31.86 -1.28
N SER A 62 24.49 -31.12 -2.00
CA SER A 62 23.70 -30.01 -1.46
C SER A 62 22.21 -30.25 -1.70
N TRP A 63 21.39 -29.86 -0.74
CA TRP A 63 19.92 -29.89 -0.82
C TRP A 63 19.37 -28.51 -0.54
N ASP A 64 18.48 -28.05 -1.42
CA ASP A 64 17.74 -26.81 -1.25
C ASP A 64 16.40 -27.07 -0.55
N PHE A 65 16.03 -26.20 0.40
CA PHE A 65 14.78 -26.26 1.13
C PHE A 65 14.31 -24.84 1.49
N ASN A 66 13.15 -24.71 2.12
CA ASN A 66 12.57 -23.42 2.55
C ASN A 66 12.53 -22.35 1.44
N LYS A 67 12.00 -22.75 0.26
CA LYS A 67 11.79 -21.79 -0.83
C LYS A 67 10.80 -20.71 -0.41
N GLU A 68 11.22 -19.45 -0.44
CA GLU A 68 10.38 -18.30 -0.21
C GLU A 68 10.30 -17.44 -1.49
N ILE A 69 9.13 -16.85 -1.71
CA ILE A 69 8.91 -15.86 -2.77
C ILE A 69 8.29 -14.64 -2.11
N THR A 70 8.90 -13.50 -2.34
CA THR A 70 8.41 -12.19 -1.89
C THR A 70 8.19 -11.28 -3.08
N VAL A 71 7.22 -10.38 -2.96
CA VAL A 71 6.97 -9.35 -3.97
C VAL A 71 6.92 -8.01 -3.26
N THR A 72 7.69 -7.07 -3.75
CA THR A 72 7.66 -5.67 -3.30
C THR A 72 7.10 -4.81 -4.41
N LEU A 73 6.06 -4.06 -4.09
CA LEU A 73 5.40 -3.11 -4.97
C LEU A 73 5.57 -1.71 -4.38
N GLU A 74 6.06 -0.78 -5.19
CA GLU A 74 6.13 0.64 -4.82
C GLU A 74 5.11 1.41 -5.66
N ASP A 75 4.11 1.98 -5.00
CA ASP A 75 3.05 2.74 -5.63
C ASP A 75 3.28 4.25 -5.47
N ALA A 76 3.08 5.00 -6.55
CA ALA A 76 3.19 6.46 -6.53
C ALA A 76 1.94 7.14 -5.95
N LEU A 77 0.80 6.47 -6.02
CA LEU A 77 -0.49 6.97 -5.56
C LEU A 77 -1.11 5.99 -4.58
N PHE A 78 -1.92 6.51 -3.70
CA PHE A 78 -2.72 5.68 -2.80
C PHE A 78 -4.20 6.05 -2.90
N SER A 79 -5.04 5.09 -2.59
CA SER A 79 -6.47 5.27 -2.37
C SER A 79 -6.83 4.87 -0.93
N ALA A 80 -7.97 5.31 -0.44
CA ALA A 80 -8.47 4.85 0.86
C ALA A 80 -8.56 3.31 0.90
N LYS A 81 -8.91 2.70 -0.22
CA LYS A 81 -9.02 1.24 -0.35
C LYS A 81 -7.66 0.54 -0.30
N SER A 82 -6.63 1.08 -0.98
CA SER A 82 -5.28 0.50 -0.91
C SER A 82 -4.70 0.57 0.50
N LEU A 83 -4.86 1.71 1.19
CA LEU A 83 -4.46 1.86 2.58
C LEU A 83 -5.22 0.91 3.51
N ALA A 84 -6.55 0.81 3.37
CA ALA A 84 -7.35 -0.09 4.18
C ALA A 84 -6.94 -1.56 4.04
N ILE A 85 -6.60 -1.99 2.82
CA ILE A 85 -6.07 -3.34 2.56
C ILE A 85 -4.69 -3.51 3.21
N MET A 86 -3.80 -2.51 3.10
CA MET A 86 -2.46 -2.55 3.69
C MET A 86 -2.49 -2.66 5.23
N TYR A 87 -3.41 -1.93 5.86
CA TYR A 87 -3.59 -1.98 7.32
C TYR A 87 -4.50 -3.11 7.81
N GLY A 88 -5.16 -3.81 6.90
CA GLY A 88 -6.10 -4.88 7.25
C GLY A 88 -7.47 -4.38 7.69
N SER A 89 -7.79 -3.11 7.44
CA SER A 89 -9.06 -2.46 7.81
C SER A 89 -10.13 -2.64 6.73
N VAL A 90 -10.27 -3.84 6.20
CA VAL A 90 -11.32 -4.18 5.23
C VAL A 90 -12.23 -5.26 5.80
N ASN A 91 -13.52 -5.14 5.52
CA ASN A 91 -14.47 -6.18 5.88
C ASN A 91 -14.27 -7.45 5.03
N ALA A 92 -15.03 -8.49 5.32
CA ALA A 92 -14.96 -9.77 4.61
C ALA A 92 -15.22 -9.66 3.09
N ASN A 93 -15.88 -8.58 2.64
CA ASN A 93 -16.15 -8.30 1.23
C ASN A 93 -15.05 -7.48 0.55
N GLY A 94 -13.98 -7.11 1.27
CA GLY A 94 -12.91 -6.25 0.76
C GLY A 94 -13.30 -4.78 0.63
N GLU A 95 -14.33 -4.34 1.36
CA GLU A 95 -14.74 -2.95 1.41
C GLU A 95 -13.98 -2.23 2.54
N ALA A 96 -13.38 -1.09 2.22
CA ALA A 96 -12.85 -0.18 3.22
C ALA A 96 -14.00 0.42 4.03
N VAL A 97 -13.82 0.60 5.32
CA VAL A 97 -14.79 1.34 6.14
C VAL A 97 -14.77 2.80 5.69
N VAL A 98 -15.89 3.29 5.21
CA VAL A 98 -16.03 4.64 4.65
C VAL A 98 -17.34 5.25 5.14
N ASP A 99 -17.30 6.57 5.30
CA ASP A 99 -18.43 7.43 5.66
C ASP A 99 -18.90 7.32 7.12
N THR A 100 -18.06 7.83 8.02
CA THR A 100 -18.47 8.17 9.37
C THR A 100 -18.69 9.68 9.52
N THR A 101 -19.47 10.08 10.51
CA THR A 101 -19.61 11.47 10.96
C THR A 101 -18.68 11.74 12.13
N GLU A 102 -17.41 11.38 11.97
CA GLU A 102 -16.44 11.52 13.04
C GLU A 102 -16.00 12.96 13.27
N THR A 103 -15.52 13.21 14.46
CA THR A 103 -15.05 14.51 14.93
C THR A 103 -13.63 14.78 14.40
N ILE A 104 -13.45 15.87 13.67
CA ILE A 104 -12.14 16.30 13.16
C ILE A 104 -11.54 17.35 14.09
N TYR A 105 -10.28 17.13 14.48
CA TYR A 105 -9.48 18.09 15.24
C TYR A 105 -8.58 18.89 14.29
N ARG A 106 -8.71 20.21 14.29
CA ARG A 106 -7.87 21.11 13.49
C ARG A 106 -7.26 22.18 14.36
N THR A 107 -5.97 22.44 14.18
CA THR A 107 -5.23 23.49 14.88
C THR A 107 -4.67 24.49 13.88
N PHE A 108 -4.90 25.76 14.14
CA PHE A 108 -4.43 26.87 13.31
C PHE A 108 -3.62 27.85 14.17
N ARG A 109 -2.63 28.48 13.58
CA ARG A 109 -1.94 29.61 14.21
C ARG A 109 -2.82 30.84 14.17
N VAL A 110 -2.75 31.66 15.22
CA VAL A 110 -3.59 32.87 15.34
C VAL A 110 -3.30 33.87 14.22
N ASP A 111 -2.04 33.96 13.76
CA ASP A 111 -1.63 34.83 12.65
C ASP A 111 -2.23 34.43 11.29
N GLN A 112 -2.82 33.25 11.18
CA GLN A 112 -3.53 32.76 9.99
C GLN A 112 -5.03 33.06 10.02
N ILE A 113 -5.53 33.67 11.11
CA ILE A 113 -6.95 33.88 11.33
C ILE A 113 -7.30 35.34 11.04
N GLU A 114 -8.13 35.55 10.02
CA GLU A 114 -8.69 36.85 9.66
C GLU A 114 -10.19 36.84 9.85
N ASN A 115 -10.72 37.75 10.67
CA ASN A 115 -12.16 37.87 10.90
C ASN A 115 -12.87 36.55 11.29
N GLY A 116 -12.21 35.71 12.09
CA GLY A 116 -12.74 34.42 12.51
C GLY A 116 -12.71 33.34 11.42
N LYS A 117 -11.93 33.54 10.38
CA LYS A 117 -11.81 32.64 9.24
C LYS A 117 -10.35 32.32 8.95
N VAL A 118 -10.10 31.13 8.37
CA VAL A 118 -8.79 30.67 7.93
C VAL A 118 -8.86 30.26 6.47
N GLN A 119 -7.91 30.74 5.67
CA GLN A 119 -7.74 30.29 4.29
C GLN A 119 -7.02 28.93 4.25
N LEU A 120 -7.67 27.93 3.67
CA LEU A 120 -7.10 26.60 3.49
C LEU A 120 -6.42 26.48 2.12
N ARG A 121 -5.54 25.49 1.98
CA ARG A 121 -4.99 25.11 0.68
C ARG A 121 -6.13 24.87 -0.33
N GLY A 122 -5.97 25.35 -1.56
CA GLY A 122 -6.99 25.24 -2.62
C GLY A 122 -8.05 26.34 -2.58
N GLY A 123 -7.82 27.43 -1.83
CA GLY A 123 -8.69 28.62 -1.81
C GLY A 123 -10.02 28.42 -1.06
N LYS A 124 -10.14 27.34 -0.28
CA LYS A 124 -11.30 27.14 0.60
C LYS A 124 -11.15 27.93 1.86
N GLU A 125 -12.25 28.54 2.31
CA GLU A 125 -12.35 29.30 3.54
C GLU A 125 -13.01 28.45 4.62
N PHE A 126 -12.39 28.37 5.78
CA PHE A 126 -12.92 27.69 6.96
C PHE A 126 -13.30 28.71 8.01
N THR A 127 -14.57 28.74 8.40
CA THR A 127 -15.06 29.61 9.48
C THR A 127 -14.90 28.90 10.81
N LEU A 128 -14.18 29.53 11.74
CA LEU A 128 -13.95 28.98 13.06
C LEU A 128 -15.27 28.95 13.88
N PRO A 129 -15.54 27.85 14.59
CA PRO A 129 -16.66 27.80 15.51
C PRO A 129 -16.44 28.81 16.65
N THR A 130 -17.52 29.37 17.15
CA THR A 130 -17.50 30.34 18.25
C THR A 130 -18.25 29.79 19.46
N GLU A 131 -17.74 30.07 20.65
CA GLU A 131 -18.44 29.83 21.92
C GLU A 131 -18.86 31.21 22.47
N GLU A 132 -20.14 31.40 22.75
CA GLU A 132 -20.71 32.70 23.15
C GLU A 132 -20.34 33.85 22.18
N GLY A 133 -20.25 33.58 20.89
CA GLY A 133 -19.89 34.55 19.86
C GLY A 133 -18.40 34.91 19.77
N LYS A 134 -17.52 34.20 20.48
CA LYS A 134 -16.07 34.42 20.48
C LYS A 134 -15.34 33.15 20.10
N VAL A 135 -14.27 33.30 19.29
CA VAL A 135 -13.35 32.19 18.97
C VAL A 135 -12.60 31.77 20.23
N LYS A 136 -12.51 30.47 20.45
CA LYS A 136 -11.78 29.89 21.58
C LYS A 136 -10.31 29.66 21.17
N TYR A 137 -9.40 30.30 21.90
CA TYR A 137 -7.96 30.21 21.70
C TYR A 137 -7.29 29.36 22.77
N TYR A 138 -6.29 28.63 22.41
CA TYR A 138 -5.40 27.91 23.31
C TYR A 138 -3.99 28.47 23.19
N ALA A 139 -3.35 28.74 24.29
CA ALA A 139 -1.93 29.08 24.32
C ALA A 139 -1.08 27.82 24.14
N ALA A 140 0.20 28.00 23.83
CA ALA A 140 1.13 26.89 23.61
C ALA A 140 1.28 25.92 24.79
N ASP A 141 0.94 26.40 26.02
CA ASP A 141 0.90 25.63 27.26
C ASP A 141 -0.47 25.01 27.58
N VAL A 142 -1.39 25.00 26.61
CA VAL A 142 -2.74 24.37 26.70
C VAL A 142 -3.74 25.16 27.56
N THR A 143 -3.48 26.40 27.90
CA THR A 143 -4.45 27.23 28.67
C THR A 143 -5.46 27.88 27.72
N ALA A 144 -6.75 27.58 27.87
CA ALA A 144 -7.81 28.22 27.11
C ALA A 144 -7.99 29.70 27.52
N SER A 145 -8.03 30.60 26.50
CA SER A 145 -8.31 32.03 26.75
C SER A 145 -9.44 32.49 25.82
N THR A 146 -10.41 33.22 26.39
CA THR A 146 -11.52 33.83 25.68
C THR A 146 -11.38 35.35 25.54
N GLN A 147 -10.32 35.95 26.09
CA GLN A 147 -10.13 37.42 26.15
C GLN A 147 -9.23 38.01 25.05
N GLY A 148 -8.95 37.29 24.02
CA GLY A 148 -8.09 37.69 22.93
C GLY A 148 -7.01 36.65 22.67
N ALA A 149 -6.36 36.74 21.52
CA ALA A 149 -5.29 35.81 21.15
C ALA A 149 -4.04 36.14 21.96
N PRO A 150 -3.55 35.28 22.83
CA PRO A 150 -2.25 35.45 23.45
C PRO A 150 -1.14 35.37 22.42
N GLU A 151 0.01 35.95 22.71
CA GLU A 151 1.20 35.87 21.88
C GLU A 151 1.60 34.40 21.69
N ALA A 152 1.86 33.96 20.47
CA ALA A 152 2.14 32.58 20.09
C ALA A 152 1.00 31.56 20.37
N ALA A 153 -0.25 32.00 20.33
CA ALA A 153 -1.39 31.12 20.53
C ALA A 153 -1.79 30.33 19.28
N TYR A 154 -2.42 29.20 19.53
CA TYR A 154 -3.06 28.38 18.55
C TYR A 154 -4.56 28.28 18.82
N VAL A 155 -5.34 28.14 17.77
CA VAL A 155 -6.76 27.81 17.88
C VAL A 155 -6.92 26.34 17.51
N THR A 156 -7.47 25.56 18.42
CA THR A 156 -7.91 24.20 18.15
C THR A 156 -9.42 24.18 18.01
N VAL A 157 -9.89 23.66 16.90
CA VAL A 157 -11.32 23.54 16.60
C VAL A 157 -11.68 22.08 16.43
N VAL A 158 -12.86 21.76 16.94
CA VAL A 158 -13.49 20.46 16.84
C VAL A 158 -14.70 20.64 15.95
N VAL A 159 -14.75 19.94 14.83
CA VAL A 159 -15.83 20.02 13.86
C VAL A 159 -16.38 18.65 13.57
N ASP A 160 -17.70 18.57 13.46
CA ASP A 160 -18.34 17.38 12.91
C ASP A 160 -18.02 17.32 11.43
N GLY A 161 -17.29 16.29 11.03
CA GLY A 161 -16.93 16.08 9.64
C GLY A 161 -18.14 15.71 8.79
N LYS A 162 -18.11 16.14 7.54
CA LYS A 162 -19.08 15.70 6.54
C LYS A 162 -18.32 14.91 5.48
N SER A 163 -18.79 13.71 5.15
CA SER A 163 -18.15 12.82 4.16
C SER A 163 -16.69 12.53 4.48
N ILE A 164 -16.45 12.00 5.69
CA ILE A 164 -15.12 11.58 6.14
C ILE A 164 -14.89 10.16 5.61
N GLN A 165 -13.71 9.96 5.03
CA GLN A 165 -13.17 8.61 4.78
C GLN A 165 -12.24 8.27 5.93
N GLU A 166 -12.62 7.29 6.73
CA GLU A 166 -11.88 6.84 7.89
C GLU A 166 -11.37 5.42 7.68
N ILE A 167 -10.15 5.17 8.10
CA ILE A 167 -9.53 3.85 8.09
C ILE A 167 -9.14 3.54 9.53
N ASP A 168 -9.88 2.66 10.17
CA ASP A 168 -9.60 2.23 11.52
C ASP A 168 -8.49 1.19 11.56
N ILE A 169 -7.45 1.48 12.32
CA ILE A 169 -6.36 0.55 12.56
C ILE A 169 -6.53 -0.01 13.97
N SER A 170 -7.05 -1.22 14.06
CA SER A 170 -7.27 -1.91 15.33
C SER A 170 -6.15 -2.90 15.62
N PRO A 171 -5.82 -3.16 16.90
CA PRO A 171 -4.74 -4.06 17.28
C PRO A 171 -4.96 -5.53 16.85
N ASP A 172 -6.22 -5.89 16.61
CA ASP A 172 -6.62 -7.26 16.30
C ASP A 172 -6.88 -7.50 14.80
N THR A 173 -6.74 -6.46 13.96
CA THR A 173 -6.97 -6.56 12.52
C THR A 173 -5.65 -6.61 11.76
N PHE A 174 -5.54 -7.57 10.84
CA PHE A 174 -4.36 -7.79 10.02
C PHE A 174 -4.75 -7.99 8.55
N PRO A 175 -3.85 -7.65 7.61
CA PRO A 175 -4.08 -7.89 6.19
C PRO A 175 -4.44 -9.34 5.88
N GLY A 176 -5.43 -9.52 5.03
CA GLY A 176 -5.90 -10.83 4.58
C GLY A 176 -4.97 -11.50 3.58
N ASN A 177 -5.41 -12.68 3.11
CA ASN A 177 -4.79 -13.37 2.00
C ASN A 177 -5.54 -13.03 0.72
N TYR A 178 -4.78 -12.80 -0.36
CA TYR A 178 -5.31 -12.46 -1.68
C TYR A 178 -4.64 -13.34 -2.75
N ALA A 179 -5.24 -13.43 -3.92
CA ALA A 179 -4.51 -13.79 -5.12
C ALA A 179 -4.03 -12.48 -5.77
N PHE A 180 -2.86 -12.51 -6.42
CA PHE A 180 -2.28 -11.36 -7.09
C PHE A 180 -1.94 -11.74 -8.53
N VAL A 181 -2.28 -10.85 -9.44
CA VAL A 181 -1.93 -10.94 -10.85
C VAL A 181 -1.28 -9.64 -11.27
N GLY A 182 -0.07 -9.73 -11.80
CA GLY A 182 0.67 -8.60 -12.35
C GLY A 182 0.79 -8.74 -13.86
N ASP A 183 0.31 -7.73 -14.58
CA ASP A 183 0.35 -7.68 -16.05
C ASP A 183 1.46 -6.75 -16.52
N THR A 184 2.26 -7.19 -17.49
CA THR A 184 3.32 -6.38 -18.08
C THR A 184 3.60 -6.84 -19.52
N TYR A 185 4.59 -6.23 -20.15
CA TYR A 185 5.03 -6.59 -21.50
C TYR A 185 6.50 -7.00 -21.49
N ILE A 186 6.79 -7.99 -22.32
CA ILE A 186 8.14 -8.43 -22.63
C ILE A 186 8.42 -8.19 -24.11
N ARG A 187 9.64 -7.83 -24.46
CA ARG A 187 10.04 -7.59 -25.85
C ARG A 187 10.88 -8.72 -26.38
N SER A 188 10.45 -9.33 -27.48
CA SER A 188 11.21 -10.37 -28.18
C SER A 188 12.48 -9.77 -28.80
N GLU A 189 13.64 -10.39 -28.55
CA GLU A 189 14.90 -10.04 -29.21
C GLU A 189 14.85 -10.23 -30.72
N ILE A 190 14.14 -11.25 -31.18
CA ILE A 190 14.09 -11.63 -32.60
C ILE A 190 13.16 -10.72 -33.37
N THR A 191 11.94 -10.51 -32.88
CA THR A 191 10.91 -9.77 -33.63
C THR A 191 10.88 -8.29 -33.30
N GLY A 192 11.46 -7.88 -32.16
CA GLY A 192 11.39 -6.52 -31.63
C GLY A 192 9.98 -6.10 -31.21
N ARG A 193 9.03 -7.02 -31.15
CA ARG A 193 7.63 -6.76 -30.76
C ARG A 193 7.43 -7.00 -29.28
N ASP A 194 6.51 -6.25 -28.70
CA ASP A 194 6.06 -6.45 -27.34
C ASP A 194 5.00 -7.54 -27.31
N GLU A 195 5.12 -8.42 -26.34
CA GLU A 195 4.25 -9.56 -26.11
C GLU A 195 3.75 -9.52 -24.66
N ALA A 196 2.49 -9.88 -24.43
CA ALA A 196 1.89 -9.82 -23.11
C ALA A 196 2.50 -10.87 -22.17
N PHE A 197 2.77 -10.45 -20.94
CA PHE A 197 3.36 -11.29 -19.90
C PHE A 197 2.69 -11.07 -18.56
N GLN A 198 2.45 -12.14 -17.85
CA GLN A 198 1.71 -12.10 -16.59
C GLN A 198 2.41 -12.90 -15.50
N VAL A 199 2.45 -12.32 -14.31
CA VAL A 199 2.89 -12.97 -13.07
C VAL A 199 1.65 -13.29 -12.24
N ILE A 200 1.36 -14.57 -12.02
CA ILE A 200 0.20 -15.01 -11.26
C ILE A 200 0.66 -15.65 -9.95
N LEU A 201 0.20 -15.10 -8.85
CA LEU A 201 0.44 -15.58 -7.49
C LEU A 201 -0.89 -16.00 -6.87
N PRO A 202 -1.22 -17.30 -6.84
CA PRO A 202 -2.54 -17.76 -6.39
C PRO A 202 -2.84 -17.47 -4.93
N LYS A 203 -1.81 -17.29 -4.09
CA LYS A 203 -2.00 -16.94 -2.69
C LYS A 203 -0.83 -16.11 -2.19
N VAL A 204 -1.12 -14.87 -1.83
CA VAL A 204 -0.19 -13.95 -1.18
C VAL A 204 -0.78 -13.46 0.13
N LYS A 205 0.07 -13.19 1.09
CA LYS A 205 -0.24 -12.47 2.32
C LYS A 205 0.48 -11.13 2.28
N MET A 206 -0.25 -10.05 2.43
CA MET A 206 0.34 -8.75 2.64
C MET A 206 1.01 -8.71 4.01
N GLN A 207 2.24 -8.22 4.08
CA GLN A 207 2.93 -8.06 5.35
C GLN A 207 2.35 -6.87 6.10
N SER A 208 2.23 -7.00 7.41
CA SER A 208 1.61 -5.97 8.26
C SER A 208 2.55 -4.79 8.56
N GLU A 209 3.78 -4.82 8.04
CA GLU A 209 4.73 -3.74 8.21
C GLU A 209 4.47 -2.67 7.14
N VAL A 210 3.94 -1.53 7.57
CA VAL A 210 3.62 -0.39 6.71
C VAL A 210 4.35 0.83 7.23
N THR A 211 5.09 1.51 6.36
CA THR A 211 5.76 2.77 6.67
C THR A 211 5.15 3.87 5.82
N LEU A 212 4.68 4.93 6.48
CA LEU A 212 4.23 6.15 5.84
C LEU A 212 5.17 7.28 6.21
N THR A 213 5.96 7.76 5.25
CA THR A 213 6.86 8.89 5.43
C THR A 213 6.23 10.15 4.85
N LEU A 214 6.17 11.22 5.64
CA LEU A 214 5.66 12.53 5.23
C LEU A 214 6.79 13.55 5.39
N GLU A 215 7.31 14.05 4.28
CA GLU A 215 8.43 14.99 4.25
C GLU A 215 7.99 16.34 3.68
N ALA A 216 8.58 17.42 4.21
CA ALA A 216 8.25 18.78 3.77
C ALA A 216 8.94 19.13 2.45
N ASP A 217 10.10 18.52 2.18
CA ASP A 217 10.97 18.77 1.01
C ASP A 217 11.52 17.43 0.53
N GLY A 218 11.39 17.13 -0.74
CA GLY A 218 11.83 15.86 -1.32
C GLY A 218 10.94 15.37 -2.47
N ASP A 219 11.26 14.20 -2.97
CA ASP A 219 10.44 13.49 -3.95
C ASP A 219 9.09 13.04 -3.33
N PRO A 220 8.02 12.96 -4.12
CA PRO A 220 6.75 12.44 -3.64
C PRO A 220 6.91 11.07 -2.97
N THR A 221 6.32 10.91 -1.79
CA THR A 221 6.35 9.66 -1.03
C THR A 221 5.75 8.52 -1.84
N THR A 222 6.43 7.39 -1.87
CA THR A 222 5.91 6.13 -2.41
C THR A 222 5.34 5.25 -1.29
N PHE A 223 4.36 4.42 -1.65
CA PHE A 223 3.72 3.47 -0.74
C PHE A 223 4.23 2.08 -1.05
N ASN A 224 4.89 1.46 -0.09
CA ASN A 224 5.49 0.15 -0.25
C ASN A 224 4.56 -0.94 0.26
N MET A 225 4.24 -1.90 -0.61
CA MET A 225 3.47 -3.09 -0.28
C MET A 225 4.38 -4.32 -0.39
N ASN A 226 4.60 -4.98 0.73
CA ASN A 226 5.39 -6.20 0.80
C ASN A 226 4.47 -7.41 0.88
N LEU A 227 4.61 -8.31 -0.08
CA LEU A 227 3.81 -9.53 -0.19
C LEU A 227 4.68 -10.75 0.04
N LYS A 228 4.24 -11.65 0.89
CA LYS A 228 4.81 -12.99 1.03
C LYS A 228 3.93 -13.98 0.28
N VAL A 229 4.51 -14.72 -0.66
CA VAL A 229 3.80 -15.75 -1.39
C VAL A 229 3.66 -16.99 -0.52
N LEU A 230 2.45 -17.45 -0.35
CA LEU A 230 2.12 -18.63 0.43
C LEU A 230 1.81 -19.81 -0.49
N ARG A 231 1.99 -21.01 0.04
CA ARG A 231 1.59 -22.22 -0.67
C ARG A 231 0.07 -22.25 -0.85
N PRO A 232 -0.45 -22.29 -2.10
CA PRO A 232 -1.88 -22.47 -2.34
C PRO A 232 -2.32 -23.89 -2.00
N ALA A 233 -3.62 -24.12 -1.85
CA ALA A 233 -4.18 -25.45 -1.63
C ALA A 233 -3.89 -26.40 -2.80
N LYS A 234 -3.86 -25.86 -4.02
CA LYS A 234 -3.56 -26.61 -5.26
C LYS A 234 -2.71 -25.77 -6.20
N GLY A 235 -1.79 -26.42 -6.92
CA GLY A 235 -0.97 -25.78 -7.95
C GLY A 235 0.34 -25.17 -7.44
N PRO A 236 1.03 -24.43 -8.29
CA PRO A 236 2.32 -23.80 -7.98
C PRO A 236 2.13 -22.54 -7.16
N MET A 237 3.19 -22.10 -6.47
CA MET A 237 3.23 -20.83 -5.75
C MET A 237 3.21 -19.60 -6.67
N MET A 238 3.81 -19.74 -7.86
CA MET A 238 3.89 -18.67 -8.86
C MET A 238 3.78 -19.28 -10.26
N LYS A 239 3.11 -18.57 -11.17
CA LYS A 239 3.11 -18.86 -12.60
C LYS A 239 3.60 -17.62 -13.34
N LEU A 240 4.46 -17.84 -14.31
CA LEU A 240 4.89 -16.85 -15.29
C LEU A 240 4.30 -17.25 -16.64
N VAL A 241 3.47 -16.40 -17.21
CA VAL A 241 2.67 -16.74 -18.38
C VAL A 241 2.92 -15.71 -19.48
N LYS A 242 3.39 -16.16 -20.61
CA LYS A 242 3.39 -15.39 -21.85
C LYS A 242 2.14 -15.77 -22.63
N TYR A 243 1.41 -14.80 -23.14
CA TYR A 243 0.17 -15.04 -23.89
C TYR A 243 -0.01 -14.04 -25.03
N ASP A 244 -0.80 -14.42 -26.00
CA ASP A 244 -1.22 -13.57 -27.11
C ASP A 244 -2.66 -13.11 -26.85
N LEU A 245 -2.96 -11.83 -27.13
CA LEU A 245 -4.28 -11.22 -27.04
C LEU A 245 -4.97 -11.16 -28.39
#